data_7164461d039b4a385644535e8d7027fc
#
_entry.id   7164461d039b4a385644535e8d7027fc
#
_cell.length_a   1.000
_cell.length_b   1.000
_cell.length_c   1.000
_cell.angle_alpha   90.00
_cell.angle_beta   90.00
_cell.angle_gamma   90.00
#
_symmetry.space_group_name_H-M   'P 1'
#
loop_
_entity.id
_entity.type
_entity.pdbx_description
1 polymer ?
#
loop_
_entity_poly.entity_id
_entity_poly.type
_entity_poly.pdbx_seq_one_letter_code
_entity_poly.pdbx_strand_id
1 'polypeptide(L)'
;LVGYGHVGHALAARLVALGARVMVYDPFVHNVTAGVEHVCLEDALGCPIVSLHASLHGDYPHPSQNLIDSTRVGCIRDDALFINAGRGGLVTTGALLDLASRGVTLVIDTWPGEPKISAELVSKVALATPHIAGYSTNAKINATDYLIDSLVSALGISESEVRADVTDEVPMVLDVSGLSRVDTPARVDTPARGDTLAQIDALTKLNALDKAISAVSCIVEDDAHFRRVWQSAPVSQTFESLREHYRLRHQISDLRVTLSEPRPDLVQILTAAGVGHVH
;
A
#
# COMPACT_ATOMS: atom_id res chain seq x y z
N LEU A 1 -5.71 -7.19 -8.15
CA LEU A 1 -6.20 -6.76 -6.85
C LEU A 1 -7.35 -7.65 -6.41
N VAL A 2 -7.39 -8.04 -5.15
CA VAL A 2 -8.49 -8.81 -4.54
C VAL A 2 -9.25 -7.89 -3.59
N GLY A 3 -10.48 -7.52 -3.97
CA GLY A 3 -11.29 -6.47 -3.34
C GLY A 3 -11.20 -5.14 -4.10
N TYR A 4 -12.37 -4.59 -4.47
CA TYR A 4 -12.51 -3.34 -5.23
C TYR A 4 -13.39 -2.32 -4.50
N GLY A 5 -13.28 -2.30 -3.16
CA GLY A 5 -13.84 -1.27 -2.30
C GLY A 5 -13.07 0.05 -2.41
N HIS A 6 -13.23 0.96 -1.44
CA HIS A 6 -12.60 2.30 -1.48
C HIS A 6 -11.09 2.25 -1.73
N VAL A 7 -10.37 1.38 -1.02
CA VAL A 7 -8.90 1.27 -1.14
C VAL A 7 -8.51 0.63 -2.47
N GLY A 8 -9.12 -0.49 -2.83
CA GLY A 8 -8.84 -1.19 -4.09
C GLY A 8 -9.12 -0.32 -5.31
N HIS A 9 -10.24 0.41 -5.31
CA HIS A 9 -10.59 1.36 -6.36
C HIS A 9 -9.56 2.51 -6.47
N ALA A 10 -9.19 3.12 -5.34
CA ALA A 10 -8.21 4.22 -5.33
C ALA A 10 -6.82 3.77 -5.81
N LEU A 11 -6.40 2.56 -5.42
CA LEU A 11 -5.14 1.97 -5.89
C LEU A 11 -5.20 1.65 -7.39
N ALA A 12 -6.29 1.02 -7.85
CA ALA A 12 -6.47 0.68 -9.25
C ALA A 12 -6.39 1.92 -10.16
N ALA A 13 -7.05 3.01 -9.77
CA ALA A 13 -7.01 4.27 -10.53
C ALA A 13 -5.57 4.80 -10.68
N ARG A 14 -4.77 4.78 -9.60
CA ARG A 14 -3.36 5.19 -9.66
C ARG A 14 -2.51 4.27 -10.51
N LEU A 15 -2.69 2.95 -10.38
CA LEU A 15 -1.94 1.97 -11.17
C LEU A 15 -2.24 2.08 -12.66
N VAL A 16 -3.51 2.29 -13.04
CA VAL A 16 -3.91 2.55 -14.44
C VAL A 16 -3.26 3.84 -14.95
N ALA A 17 -3.29 4.92 -14.15
CA ALA A 17 -2.66 6.19 -14.52
C ALA A 17 -1.13 6.08 -14.67
N LEU A 18 -0.50 5.14 -13.94
CA LEU A 18 0.91 4.79 -14.07
C LEU A 18 1.20 3.82 -15.24
N GLY A 19 0.17 3.42 -16.00
CA GLY A 19 0.30 2.55 -17.17
C GLY A 19 0.33 1.04 -16.85
N ALA A 20 0.00 0.64 -15.62
CA ALA A 20 -0.09 -0.77 -15.28
C ALA A 20 -1.37 -1.41 -15.84
N ARG A 21 -1.30 -2.67 -16.25
CA ARG A 21 -2.48 -3.50 -16.49
C ARG A 21 -3.03 -3.94 -15.12
N VAL A 22 -4.28 -3.58 -14.85
CA VAL A 22 -4.93 -3.85 -13.56
C VAL A 22 -6.08 -4.81 -13.73
N MET A 23 -5.98 -5.96 -13.07
CA MET A 23 -7.02 -6.96 -12.95
C MET A 23 -7.58 -6.94 -11.53
N VAL A 24 -8.90 -6.98 -11.38
CA VAL A 24 -9.56 -6.97 -10.08
C VAL A 24 -10.54 -8.12 -9.94
N TYR A 25 -10.61 -8.68 -8.75
CA TYR A 25 -11.66 -9.58 -8.32
C TYR A 25 -12.44 -8.96 -7.16
N ASP A 26 -13.73 -8.82 -7.31
CA ASP A 26 -14.67 -8.48 -6.23
C ASP A 26 -16.06 -9.02 -6.60
N PRO A 27 -16.63 -9.96 -5.82
CA PRO A 27 -17.90 -10.61 -6.19
C PRO A 27 -19.13 -9.69 -6.06
N PHE A 28 -18.98 -8.53 -5.43
CA PHE A 28 -20.06 -7.56 -5.23
C PHE A 28 -20.03 -6.40 -6.22
N VAL A 29 -18.99 -6.30 -7.04
CA VAL A 29 -18.81 -5.22 -8.00
C VAL A 29 -19.12 -5.70 -9.41
N HIS A 30 -20.05 -5.01 -10.08
CA HIS A 30 -20.44 -5.31 -11.46
C HIS A 30 -19.81 -4.38 -12.49
N ASN A 31 -19.39 -3.19 -12.07
CA ASN A 31 -18.79 -2.19 -12.95
C ASN A 31 -17.44 -1.73 -12.38
N VAL A 32 -16.44 -1.73 -13.22
CA VAL A 32 -15.09 -1.25 -12.89
C VAL A 32 -14.74 0.00 -13.70
N THR A 33 -13.78 0.77 -13.22
CA THR A 33 -13.28 1.98 -13.89
C THR A 33 -12.63 1.61 -15.23
N ALA A 34 -12.64 2.53 -16.18
CA ALA A 34 -11.95 2.36 -17.46
C ALA A 34 -10.47 2.03 -17.25
N GLY A 35 -9.96 1.05 -18.00
CA GLY A 35 -8.59 0.54 -17.88
C GLY A 35 -8.39 -0.54 -16.81
N VAL A 36 -9.44 -0.90 -16.05
CA VAL A 36 -9.45 -2.01 -15.10
C VAL A 36 -10.21 -3.18 -15.69
N GLU A 37 -9.72 -4.39 -15.53
CA GLU A 37 -10.34 -5.63 -16.00
C GLU A 37 -10.93 -6.39 -14.79
N HIS A 38 -12.25 -6.69 -14.80
CA HIS A 38 -12.88 -7.53 -13.80
C HIS A 38 -12.73 -9.01 -14.19
N VAL A 39 -12.16 -9.81 -13.28
CA VAL A 39 -11.79 -11.22 -13.57
C VAL A 39 -12.26 -12.15 -12.45
N CYS A 40 -12.11 -13.46 -12.63
CA CYS A 40 -12.31 -14.43 -11.55
C CYS A 40 -11.17 -14.35 -10.51
N LEU A 41 -11.36 -14.94 -9.34
CA LEU A 41 -10.37 -14.92 -8.26
C LEU A 41 -9.05 -15.56 -8.69
N GLU A 42 -9.12 -16.68 -9.38
CA GLU A 42 -7.95 -17.45 -9.83
C GLU A 42 -7.08 -16.64 -10.80
N ASP A 43 -7.70 -15.91 -11.73
CA ASP A 43 -6.99 -15.02 -12.65
C ASP A 43 -6.31 -13.86 -11.91
N ALA A 44 -7.00 -13.27 -10.94
CA ALA A 44 -6.43 -12.21 -10.11
C ALA A 44 -5.24 -12.72 -9.26
N LEU A 45 -5.32 -13.94 -8.73
CA LEU A 45 -4.24 -14.57 -7.98
C LEU A 45 -3.06 -15.01 -8.86
N GLY A 46 -3.29 -15.31 -10.15
CA GLY A 46 -2.27 -15.67 -11.12
C GLY A 46 -1.39 -14.51 -11.61
N CYS A 47 -1.65 -13.29 -11.17
CA CYS A 47 -0.86 -12.11 -11.54
C CYS A 47 0.54 -12.10 -10.90
N PRO A 48 1.54 -11.44 -11.54
CA PRO A 48 2.88 -11.26 -10.95
C PRO A 48 2.87 -10.45 -9.65
N ILE A 49 1.90 -9.55 -9.48
CA ILE A 49 1.69 -8.77 -8.25
C ILE A 49 0.25 -8.99 -7.80
N VAL A 50 0.10 -9.49 -6.59
CA VAL A 50 -1.20 -9.74 -5.93
C VAL A 50 -1.30 -8.88 -4.69
N SER A 51 -2.34 -8.05 -4.60
CA SER A 51 -2.57 -7.19 -3.43
C SER A 51 -4.00 -7.32 -2.93
N LEU A 52 -4.14 -7.55 -1.60
CA LEU A 52 -5.42 -7.83 -0.95
C LEU A 52 -6.00 -6.54 -0.33
N HIS A 53 -7.24 -6.24 -0.70
CA HIS A 53 -8.02 -5.08 -0.23
C HIS A 53 -9.46 -5.44 0.13
N ALA A 54 -9.81 -6.72 0.19
CA ALA A 54 -11.14 -7.18 0.57
C ALA A 54 -11.41 -6.91 2.06
N SER A 55 -12.67 -6.61 2.38
CA SER A 55 -13.15 -6.62 3.76
C SER A 55 -13.21 -8.06 4.28
N LEU A 56 -13.04 -8.24 5.60
CA LEU A 56 -13.12 -9.56 6.22
C LEU A 56 -14.54 -9.84 6.71
N HIS A 57 -15.18 -10.89 6.17
CA HIS A 57 -16.46 -11.38 6.64
C HIS A 57 -16.62 -12.87 6.37
N GLY A 58 -17.50 -13.52 7.14
CA GLY A 58 -17.85 -14.95 6.97
C GLY A 58 -19.17 -15.20 6.26
N ASP A 59 -19.82 -14.15 5.75
CA ASP A 59 -21.19 -14.20 5.26
C ASP A 59 -21.28 -14.84 3.87
N TYR A 60 -22.28 -15.72 3.72
CA TYR A 60 -22.66 -16.30 2.42
C TYR A 60 -23.30 -15.20 1.53
N PRO A 61 -23.17 -15.19 0.19
CA PRO A 61 -22.60 -16.29 -0.63
C PRO A 61 -21.09 -16.20 -0.89
N HIS A 62 -20.40 -15.14 -0.50
CA HIS A 62 -19.00 -14.90 -0.85
C HIS A 62 -18.15 -14.58 0.39
N PRO A 63 -17.95 -15.55 1.32
CA PRO A 63 -17.11 -15.32 2.49
C PRO A 63 -15.67 -15.00 2.09
N SER A 64 -15.11 -14.00 2.72
CA SER A 64 -13.70 -13.60 2.52
C SER A 64 -12.77 -14.13 3.60
N GLN A 65 -13.31 -14.61 4.71
CA GLN A 65 -12.51 -15.25 5.75
C GLN A 65 -11.82 -16.50 5.19
N ASN A 66 -10.50 -16.58 5.36
CA ASN A 66 -9.64 -17.62 4.79
C ASN A 66 -9.81 -17.78 3.27
N LEU A 67 -10.05 -16.66 2.58
CA LEU A 67 -10.22 -16.64 1.13
C LEU A 67 -9.05 -17.32 0.40
N ILE A 68 -7.84 -17.16 0.94
CA ILE A 68 -6.63 -17.83 0.45
C ILE A 68 -6.16 -18.83 1.50
N ASP A 69 -6.40 -20.08 1.20
CA ASP A 69 -6.03 -21.24 2.00
C ASP A 69 -5.18 -22.24 1.17
N SER A 70 -4.98 -23.44 1.67
CA SER A 70 -4.22 -24.47 0.98
C SER A 70 -4.80 -24.89 -0.38
N THR A 71 -6.07 -24.63 -0.65
CA THR A 71 -6.71 -24.99 -1.94
C THR A 71 -6.45 -23.94 -3.02
N ARG A 72 -6.27 -22.67 -2.65
CA ARG A 72 -6.08 -21.54 -3.57
C ARG A 72 -4.65 -21.02 -3.67
N VAL A 73 -3.81 -21.38 -2.72
CA VAL A 73 -2.39 -21.00 -2.73
C VAL A 73 -1.68 -21.40 -4.03
N GLY A 74 -2.08 -22.52 -4.64
CA GLY A 74 -1.56 -22.99 -5.93
C GLY A 74 -1.87 -22.09 -7.14
N CYS A 75 -2.84 -21.16 -7.03
CA CYS A 75 -3.13 -20.17 -8.07
C CYS A 75 -2.09 -19.03 -8.10
N ILE A 76 -1.31 -18.86 -7.03
CA ILE A 76 -0.29 -17.80 -6.92
C ILE A 76 1.03 -18.32 -7.49
N ARG A 77 1.66 -17.52 -8.34
CA ARG A 77 2.94 -17.84 -8.99
C ARG A 77 4.10 -17.83 -7.99
N ASP A 78 5.10 -18.66 -8.20
CA ASP A 78 6.29 -18.73 -7.32
C ASP A 78 7.15 -17.45 -7.36
N ASP A 79 7.12 -16.72 -8.48
CA ASP A 79 7.82 -15.44 -8.67
C ASP A 79 6.97 -14.22 -8.34
N ALA A 80 5.80 -14.40 -7.71
CA ALA A 80 4.91 -13.30 -7.42
C ALA A 80 5.39 -12.42 -6.25
N LEU A 81 4.98 -11.15 -6.29
CA LEU A 81 4.93 -10.26 -5.14
C LEU A 81 3.52 -10.31 -4.54
N PHE A 82 3.41 -10.82 -3.31
CA PHE A 82 2.14 -10.93 -2.59
C PHE A 82 2.08 -9.95 -1.44
N ILE A 83 1.05 -9.08 -1.45
CA ILE A 83 0.89 -7.98 -0.50
C ILE A 83 -0.43 -8.16 0.26
N ASN A 84 -0.37 -8.16 1.58
CA ASN A 84 -1.57 -8.08 2.43
C ASN A 84 -1.51 -6.87 3.37
N ALA A 85 -2.15 -5.79 2.96
CA ALA A 85 -2.43 -4.59 3.75
C ALA A 85 -3.95 -4.39 3.95
N GLY A 86 -4.74 -5.43 3.72
CA GLY A 86 -6.19 -5.44 3.89
C GLY A 86 -6.61 -5.94 5.28
N ARG A 87 -6.77 -7.26 5.42
CA ARG A 87 -7.11 -7.93 6.68
C ARG A 87 -6.35 -9.26 6.80
N GLY A 88 -5.82 -9.55 7.99
CA GLY A 88 -5.03 -10.76 8.23
C GLY A 88 -5.83 -12.06 8.01
N GLY A 89 -7.09 -12.07 8.40
CA GLY A 89 -7.97 -13.23 8.26
C GLY A 89 -8.39 -13.59 6.82
N LEU A 90 -7.95 -12.82 5.80
CA LEU A 90 -8.14 -13.17 4.39
C LEU A 90 -7.29 -14.37 3.96
N VAL A 91 -6.16 -14.59 4.63
CA VAL A 91 -5.18 -15.61 4.28
C VAL A 91 -4.87 -16.45 5.52
N THR A 92 -4.80 -17.77 5.38
CA THR A 92 -4.38 -18.63 6.49
C THR A 92 -2.87 -18.54 6.71
N THR A 93 -2.42 -18.72 7.95
CA THR A 93 -0.98 -18.80 8.28
C THR A 93 -0.28 -19.89 7.45
N GLY A 94 -0.92 -21.06 7.30
CA GLY A 94 -0.39 -22.16 6.50
C GLY A 94 -0.17 -21.81 5.05
N ALA A 95 -1.12 -21.08 4.43
CA ALA A 95 -0.99 -20.61 3.06
C ALA A 95 0.18 -19.62 2.90
N LEU A 96 0.36 -18.67 3.84
CA LEU A 96 1.50 -17.75 3.79
C LEU A 96 2.85 -18.46 3.99
N LEU A 97 2.92 -19.46 4.85
CA LEU A 97 4.13 -20.27 5.02
C LEU A 97 4.46 -21.11 3.77
N ASP A 98 3.44 -21.65 3.10
CA ASP A 98 3.60 -22.37 1.85
C ASP A 98 4.12 -21.43 0.74
N LEU A 99 3.50 -20.26 0.55
CA LEU A 99 3.97 -19.24 -0.39
C LEU A 99 5.43 -18.84 -0.13
N ALA A 100 5.79 -18.60 1.14
CA ALA A 100 7.16 -18.28 1.52
C ALA A 100 8.13 -19.41 1.16
N SER A 101 7.74 -20.68 1.37
CA SER A 101 8.57 -21.86 1.05
C SER A 101 8.82 -22.03 -0.45
N ARG A 102 7.88 -21.56 -1.29
CA ARG A 102 7.96 -21.56 -2.74
C ARG A 102 8.74 -20.38 -3.31
N GLY A 103 9.18 -19.43 -2.47
CA GLY A 103 9.97 -18.28 -2.90
C GLY A 103 9.14 -17.04 -3.26
N VAL A 104 7.82 -17.04 -3.00
CA VAL A 104 6.96 -15.87 -3.19
C VAL A 104 7.43 -14.75 -2.28
N THR A 105 7.58 -13.55 -2.82
CA THR A 105 7.95 -12.38 -2.04
C THR A 105 6.74 -11.85 -1.26
N LEU A 106 6.76 -11.97 0.07
CA LEU A 106 5.66 -11.58 0.93
C LEU A 106 5.87 -10.20 1.56
N VAL A 107 4.90 -9.30 1.43
CA VAL A 107 4.81 -8.01 2.11
C VAL A 107 3.55 -8.01 2.97
N ILE A 108 3.70 -8.04 4.29
CA ILE A 108 2.58 -8.27 5.21
C ILE A 108 2.50 -7.14 6.23
N ASP A 109 1.40 -6.41 6.18
CA ASP A 109 1.02 -5.41 7.18
C ASP A 109 -0.05 -5.94 8.13
N THR A 110 -0.99 -6.75 7.61
CA THR A 110 -2.08 -7.35 8.38
C THR A 110 -1.91 -8.86 8.48
N TRP A 111 -1.99 -9.39 9.70
CA TRP A 111 -1.53 -10.73 10.03
C TRP A 111 -2.67 -11.67 10.44
N PRO A 112 -2.63 -12.96 10.05
CA PRO A 112 -3.51 -13.94 10.66
C PRO A 112 -3.27 -14.02 12.17
N GLY A 113 -4.36 -13.94 12.95
CA GLY A 113 -4.30 -14.12 14.41
C GLY A 113 -3.84 -12.92 15.22
N GLU A 114 -3.77 -11.71 14.62
CA GLU A 114 -3.48 -10.48 15.38
C GLU A 114 -4.24 -10.41 16.71
N PRO A 115 -3.60 -9.96 17.79
CA PRO A 115 -2.22 -9.50 17.94
C PRO A 115 -1.20 -10.64 18.17
N LYS A 116 -1.63 -11.90 18.21
CA LYS A 116 -0.79 -13.08 18.47
C LYS A 116 -0.31 -13.71 17.15
N ILE A 117 0.59 -13.01 16.48
CA ILE A 117 1.08 -13.42 15.15
C ILE A 117 2.19 -14.47 15.24
N SER A 118 2.36 -15.25 14.16
CA SER A 118 3.37 -16.31 14.09
C SER A 118 4.78 -15.75 13.94
N ALA A 119 5.67 -16.06 14.88
CA ALA A 119 7.08 -15.68 14.81
C ALA A 119 7.80 -16.35 13.61
N GLU A 120 7.41 -17.58 13.27
CA GLU A 120 7.92 -18.26 12.08
C GLU A 120 7.56 -17.46 10.81
N LEU A 121 6.30 -17.02 10.68
CA LEU A 121 5.86 -16.24 9.53
C LEU A 121 6.60 -14.91 9.44
N VAL A 122 6.75 -14.18 10.55
CA VAL A 122 7.51 -12.92 10.60
C VAL A 122 8.94 -13.09 10.09
N SER A 123 9.58 -14.24 10.37
CA SER A 123 10.95 -14.50 9.91
C SER A 123 11.06 -14.78 8.40
N LYS A 124 9.97 -15.14 7.74
CA LYS A 124 9.94 -15.56 6.32
C LYS A 124 9.44 -14.48 5.34
N VAL A 125 8.80 -13.42 5.84
CA VAL A 125 8.30 -12.35 4.97
C VAL A 125 9.40 -11.36 4.60
N ALA A 126 9.34 -10.80 3.41
CA ALA A 126 10.31 -9.82 2.92
C ALA A 126 10.17 -8.47 3.64
N LEU A 127 8.93 -7.99 3.84
CA LEU A 127 8.62 -6.79 4.63
C LEU A 127 7.47 -7.10 5.61
N ALA A 128 7.67 -6.69 6.87
CA ALA A 128 6.76 -6.89 7.99
C ALA A 128 6.45 -5.57 8.68
N THR A 129 5.18 -5.21 8.80
CA THR A 129 4.76 -4.02 9.54
C THR A 129 3.58 -4.34 10.47
N PRO A 130 3.39 -3.59 11.58
CA PRO A 130 2.41 -3.95 12.62
C PRO A 130 1.03 -3.34 12.34
N HIS A 131 0.44 -3.59 11.17
CA HIS A 131 -0.89 -3.11 10.76
C HIS A 131 -1.00 -1.56 10.78
N ILE A 132 -0.11 -0.92 10.05
CA ILE A 132 0.05 0.55 10.01
C ILE A 132 -0.17 1.15 8.62
N ALA A 133 -0.58 0.36 7.62
CA ALA A 133 -0.75 0.83 6.25
C ALA A 133 -1.69 2.05 6.13
N GLY A 134 -2.71 2.13 6.98
CA GLY A 134 -3.63 3.27 7.07
C GLY A 134 -3.24 4.38 8.07
N TYR A 135 -2.04 4.33 8.67
CA TYR A 135 -1.63 5.23 9.75
C TYR A 135 -0.96 6.50 9.19
N SER A 136 -1.75 7.38 8.58
CA SER A 136 -1.33 8.75 8.25
C SER A 136 -2.18 9.76 9.00
N THR A 137 -1.66 10.98 9.20
CA THR A 137 -2.38 12.07 9.86
C THR A 137 -3.71 12.32 9.16
N ASN A 138 -3.68 12.52 7.85
CA ASN A 138 -4.89 12.80 7.06
C ASN A 138 -5.88 11.63 7.03
N ALA A 139 -5.41 10.37 7.02
CA ALA A 139 -6.31 9.22 7.08
C ALA A 139 -7.12 9.20 8.38
N LYS A 140 -6.49 9.58 9.50
CA LYS A 140 -7.17 9.66 10.79
C LYS A 140 -8.12 10.86 10.88
N ILE A 141 -7.72 12.03 10.39
CA ILE A 141 -8.57 13.22 10.29
C ILE A 141 -9.77 12.91 9.40
N ASN A 142 -9.56 12.43 8.18
CA ASN A 142 -10.64 12.11 7.24
C ASN A 142 -11.62 11.05 7.78
N ALA A 143 -11.13 10.07 8.54
CA ALA A 143 -12.01 9.09 9.18
C ALA A 143 -12.90 9.73 10.26
N THR A 144 -12.37 10.68 11.03
CA THR A 144 -13.12 11.45 12.02
C THR A 144 -14.15 12.35 11.33
N ASP A 145 -13.74 13.08 10.28
CA ASP A 145 -14.62 13.95 9.50
C ASP A 145 -15.79 13.16 8.89
N TYR A 146 -15.50 11.99 8.31
CA TYR A 146 -16.55 11.12 7.78
C TYR A 146 -17.59 10.70 8.82
N LEU A 147 -17.14 10.40 10.06
CA LEU A 147 -18.05 10.08 11.16
C LEU A 147 -18.85 11.31 11.59
N ILE A 148 -18.23 12.48 11.66
CA ILE A 148 -18.91 13.75 11.98
C ILE A 148 -19.98 14.04 10.91
N ASP A 149 -19.65 13.99 9.64
CA ASP A 149 -20.60 14.24 8.53
C ASP A 149 -21.78 13.27 8.58
N SER A 150 -21.50 11.99 8.86
CA SER A 150 -22.56 10.98 9.02
C SER A 150 -23.47 11.28 10.21
N LEU A 151 -22.90 11.72 11.34
CA LEU A 151 -23.63 12.07 12.54
C LEU A 151 -24.47 13.35 12.35
N VAL A 152 -23.87 14.40 11.77
CA VAL A 152 -24.53 15.65 11.41
C VAL A 152 -25.74 15.38 10.52
N SER A 153 -25.56 14.55 9.49
CA SER A 153 -26.63 14.14 8.57
C SER A 153 -27.75 13.35 9.30
N ALA A 154 -27.37 12.42 10.18
CA ALA A 154 -28.33 11.57 10.90
C ALA A 154 -29.14 12.33 11.95
N LEU A 155 -28.53 13.31 12.61
CA LEU A 155 -29.13 14.11 13.69
C LEU A 155 -29.76 15.40 13.20
N GLY A 156 -29.49 15.84 11.97
CA GLY A 156 -30.00 17.12 11.43
C GLY A 156 -29.43 18.36 12.14
N ILE A 157 -28.23 18.25 12.72
CA ILE A 157 -27.53 19.35 13.41
C ILE A 157 -26.64 20.12 12.43
N SER A 158 -26.21 21.33 12.80
CA SER A 158 -25.33 22.15 11.97
C SER A 158 -23.87 21.65 12.08
N GLU A 159 -23.17 21.60 10.96
CA GLU A 159 -21.75 21.25 10.91
C GLU A 159 -20.87 22.18 11.77
N SER A 160 -21.19 23.46 11.82
CA SER A 160 -20.51 24.47 12.63
C SER A 160 -20.63 24.26 14.16
N GLU A 161 -21.60 23.45 14.60
CA GLU A 161 -21.77 23.12 16.02
C GLU A 161 -20.85 21.97 16.48
N VAL A 162 -20.26 21.22 15.53
CA VAL A 162 -19.52 19.99 15.81
C VAL A 162 -18.03 20.09 15.45
N ARG A 163 -17.67 20.89 14.45
CA ARG A 163 -16.27 21.03 14.02
C ARG A 163 -15.52 22.05 14.86
N ALA A 164 -14.43 21.62 15.51
CA ALA A 164 -13.42 22.51 16.05
C ALA A 164 -12.50 23.01 14.91
N ASP A 165 -11.97 24.23 15.05
CA ASP A 165 -10.95 24.75 14.14
C ASP A 165 -9.72 23.82 14.14
N VAL A 166 -9.51 23.10 13.07
CA VAL A 166 -8.28 22.31 12.84
C VAL A 166 -7.27 23.25 12.20
N THR A 167 -6.14 23.44 12.87
CA THR A 167 -5.04 24.26 12.33
C THR A 167 -4.48 23.60 11.08
N ASP A 168 -4.29 24.40 10.02
CA ASP A 168 -3.70 23.98 8.76
C ASP A 168 -2.32 23.34 9.00
N GLU A 169 -2.15 22.07 8.58
CA GLU A 169 -0.85 21.42 8.59
C GLU A 169 0.07 22.09 7.55
N VAL A 170 1.31 22.33 7.93
CA VAL A 170 2.33 22.85 7.02
C VAL A 170 2.65 21.75 5.98
N PRO A 171 2.46 22.01 4.68
CA PRO A 171 2.73 21.01 3.65
C PRO A 171 4.22 20.63 3.64
N MET A 172 4.50 19.33 3.49
CA MET A 172 5.86 18.85 3.33
C MET A 172 6.38 19.19 1.93
N VAL A 173 7.52 19.86 1.86
CA VAL A 173 8.17 20.22 0.59
C VAL A 173 9.34 19.28 0.34
N LEU A 174 9.33 18.60 -0.80
CA LEU A 174 10.44 17.78 -1.30
C LEU A 174 11.12 18.49 -2.46
N ASP A 175 12.38 18.87 -2.27
CA ASP A 175 13.24 19.35 -3.35
C ASP A 175 13.87 18.15 -4.08
N VAL A 176 13.51 17.96 -5.33
CA VAL A 176 14.05 16.93 -6.23
C VAL A 176 14.94 17.52 -7.31
N SER A 177 15.49 18.73 -7.09
CA SER A 177 16.36 19.44 -8.03
C SER A 177 17.61 18.66 -8.46
N GLY A 178 17.99 17.61 -7.75
CA GLY A 178 19.09 16.70 -8.13
C GLY A 178 18.72 15.53 -9.04
N LEU A 179 17.46 15.39 -9.48
CA LEU A 179 17.01 14.26 -10.32
C LEU A 179 17.47 14.31 -11.79
N SER A 180 18.09 15.41 -12.23
CA SER A 180 18.66 15.52 -13.59
C SER A 180 19.92 14.66 -13.82
N ARG A 181 20.52 14.09 -12.78
CA ARG A 181 21.59 13.10 -12.86
C ARG A 181 21.14 11.80 -12.22
N VAL A 182 21.33 10.70 -12.94
CA VAL A 182 21.11 9.33 -12.46
C VAL A 182 22.11 9.06 -11.33
N ASP A 183 21.78 9.46 -10.11
CA ASP A 183 22.41 8.90 -8.92
C ASP A 183 21.79 7.51 -8.73
N THR A 184 22.45 6.51 -9.30
CA THR A 184 22.11 5.11 -9.13
C THR A 184 22.14 4.78 -7.65
N PRO A 185 21.04 4.29 -7.04
CA PRO A 185 21.13 3.73 -5.71
C PRO A 185 22.17 2.59 -5.74
N ALA A 186 22.96 2.44 -4.68
CA ALA A 186 24.12 1.56 -4.58
C ALA A 186 23.84 0.04 -4.77
N ARG A 187 22.69 -0.32 -5.36
CA ARG A 187 22.26 -1.70 -5.64
C ARG A 187 21.54 -1.89 -6.99
N VAL A 188 21.51 -0.90 -7.85
CA VAL A 188 21.14 -1.13 -9.25
C VAL A 188 22.46 -1.14 -10.03
N ASP A 189 22.81 -2.28 -10.61
CA ASP A 189 23.98 -2.41 -11.44
C ASP A 189 24.01 -1.27 -12.46
N THR A 190 25.19 -0.66 -12.61
CA THR A 190 25.44 0.39 -13.61
C THR A 190 24.85 -0.02 -14.94
N PRO A 191 24.07 0.86 -15.64
CA PRO A 191 23.51 0.51 -16.95
C PRO A 191 24.61 -0.11 -17.82
N ALA A 192 24.36 -1.33 -18.27
CA ALA A 192 25.29 -2.01 -19.16
C ALA A 192 25.44 -1.16 -20.43
N ARG A 193 26.64 -1.13 -21.02
CA ARG A 193 26.88 -0.48 -22.31
C ARG A 193 25.87 -1.05 -23.34
N GLY A 194 24.78 -0.30 -23.59
CA GLY A 194 23.72 -0.70 -24.52
C GLY A 194 22.30 -0.36 -24.09
N ASP A 195 22.09 0.24 -22.90
CA ASP A 195 20.75 0.67 -22.47
C ASP A 195 20.23 1.77 -23.40
N THR A 196 18.98 1.59 -23.85
CA THR A 196 18.31 2.55 -24.72
C THR A 196 17.93 3.80 -23.93
N LEU A 197 17.79 4.97 -24.62
CA LEU A 197 17.26 6.20 -24.04
C LEU A 197 15.94 5.96 -23.30
N ALA A 198 15.08 5.06 -23.79
CA ALA A 198 13.83 4.69 -23.15
C ALA A 198 14.02 4.01 -21.77
N GLN A 199 15.06 3.18 -21.60
CA GLN A 199 15.39 2.54 -20.32
C GLN A 199 15.90 3.56 -19.31
N ILE A 200 16.74 4.52 -19.74
CA ILE A 200 17.24 5.62 -18.92
C ILE A 200 16.08 6.51 -18.47
N ASP A 201 15.15 6.82 -19.36
CA ASP A 201 13.95 7.62 -19.03
C ASP A 201 13.04 6.89 -18.02
N ALA A 202 12.81 5.59 -18.23
CA ALA A 202 12.03 4.78 -17.29
C ALA A 202 12.69 4.73 -15.89
N LEU A 203 14.01 4.58 -15.81
CA LEU A 203 14.74 4.57 -14.55
C LEU A 203 14.66 5.93 -13.83
N THR A 204 14.75 7.03 -14.57
CA THR A 204 14.60 8.38 -14.01
C THR A 204 13.21 8.57 -13.39
N LYS A 205 12.16 8.11 -14.07
CA LYS A 205 10.78 8.16 -13.57
C LYS A 205 10.59 7.31 -12.31
N LEU A 206 11.15 6.10 -12.29
CA LEU A 206 11.11 5.22 -11.11
C LEU A 206 11.85 5.84 -9.92
N ASN A 207 13.02 6.44 -10.13
CA ASN A 207 13.76 7.11 -9.07
C ASN A 207 13.02 8.33 -8.51
N ALA A 208 12.35 9.12 -9.35
CA ALA A 208 11.52 10.24 -8.90
C ALA A 208 10.35 9.76 -8.04
N LEU A 209 9.69 8.68 -8.47
CA LEU A 209 8.58 8.08 -7.75
C LEU A 209 9.04 7.48 -6.40
N ASP A 210 10.15 6.75 -6.39
CA ASP A 210 10.75 6.19 -5.16
C ASP A 210 11.10 7.28 -4.15
N LYS A 211 11.74 8.38 -4.58
CA LYS A 211 12.03 9.51 -3.70
C LYS A 211 10.76 10.15 -3.13
N ALA A 212 9.71 10.34 -3.95
CA ALA A 212 8.46 10.91 -3.48
C ALA A 212 7.77 9.99 -2.45
N ILE A 213 7.73 8.68 -2.69
CA ILE A 213 7.16 7.70 -1.76
C ILE A 213 7.99 7.64 -0.47
N SER A 214 9.32 7.58 -0.58
CA SER A 214 10.22 7.47 0.57
C SER A 214 10.20 8.72 1.45
N ALA A 215 9.88 9.89 0.90
CA ALA A 215 9.74 11.12 1.68
C ALA A 215 8.55 11.05 2.66
N VAL A 216 7.49 10.33 2.33
CA VAL A 216 6.28 10.22 3.16
C VAL A 216 6.16 8.89 3.88
N SER A 217 6.89 7.85 3.48
CA SER A 217 6.78 6.49 4.02
C SER A 217 8.14 5.79 4.04
N CYS A 218 8.65 5.55 5.25
CA CYS A 218 9.92 4.85 5.48
C CYS A 218 9.66 3.36 5.80
N ILE A 219 8.97 2.62 4.91
CA ILE A 219 8.51 1.24 5.18
C ILE A 219 9.66 0.28 5.52
N VAL A 220 10.86 0.50 4.99
CA VAL A 220 12.05 -0.31 5.31
C VAL A 220 12.52 -0.06 6.75
N GLU A 221 12.43 1.17 7.23
CA GLU A 221 12.73 1.53 8.62
C GLU A 221 11.66 0.99 9.57
N ASP A 222 10.40 1.02 9.17
CA ASP A 222 9.27 0.45 9.90
C ASP A 222 9.45 -1.07 10.06
N ASP A 223 9.83 -1.79 9.00
CA ASP A 223 10.15 -3.22 9.04
C ASP A 223 11.33 -3.50 10.00
N ALA A 224 12.41 -2.74 9.85
CA ALA A 224 13.60 -2.92 10.70
C ALA A 224 13.29 -2.63 12.17
N HIS A 225 12.46 -1.63 12.46
CA HIS A 225 12.00 -1.32 13.80
C HIS A 225 11.09 -2.42 14.36
N PHE A 226 10.11 -2.88 13.58
CA PHE A 226 9.21 -3.97 13.93
C PHE A 226 9.99 -5.24 14.31
N ARG A 227 10.93 -5.69 13.46
CA ARG A 227 11.72 -6.89 13.70
C ARG A 227 12.60 -6.78 14.94
N ARG A 228 13.21 -5.64 15.19
CA ARG A 228 14.06 -5.39 16.36
C ARG A 228 13.27 -5.48 17.65
N VAL A 229 12.11 -4.83 17.72
CA VAL A 229 11.25 -4.83 18.91
C VAL A 229 10.60 -6.19 19.09
N TRP A 230 10.20 -6.85 17.99
CA TRP A 230 9.63 -8.20 17.99
C TRP A 230 10.53 -9.25 18.64
N GLN A 231 11.84 -9.15 18.45
CA GLN A 231 12.82 -10.07 19.03
C GLN A 231 13.06 -9.87 20.54
N SER A 232 12.69 -8.72 21.08
CA SER A 232 13.06 -8.28 22.43
C SER A 232 11.95 -8.39 23.49
N ALA A 233 10.69 -8.67 23.15
CA ALA A 233 9.57 -8.63 24.08
C ALA A 233 8.43 -9.65 23.77
N PRO A 234 7.50 -9.91 24.73
CA PRO A 234 6.36 -10.82 24.51
C PRO A 234 5.45 -10.36 23.37
N VAL A 235 5.13 -11.30 22.47
CA VAL A 235 4.53 -11.13 21.15
C VAL A 235 3.27 -10.24 21.10
N SER A 236 2.28 -10.47 21.93
CA SER A 236 1.00 -9.76 21.84
C SER A 236 1.06 -8.31 22.30
N GLN A 237 1.76 -8.04 23.40
CA GLN A 237 1.93 -6.68 23.93
C GLN A 237 2.80 -5.82 23.01
N THR A 238 3.78 -6.44 22.36
CA THR A 238 4.68 -5.77 21.40
C THR A 238 3.93 -5.30 20.18
N PHE A 239 3.05 -6.12 19.61
CA PHE A 239 2.31 -5.77 18.39
C PHE A 239 1.37 -4.58 18.61
N GLU A 240 0.58 -4.60 19.69
CA GLU A 240 -0.33 -3.51 20.04
C GLU A 240 0.45 -2.23 20.36
N SER A 241 1.50 -2.31 21.18
CA SER A 241 2.33 -1.16 21.53
C SER A 241 2.98 -0.50 20.30
N LEU A 242 3.45 -1.27 19.34
CA LEU A 242 4.01 -0.73 18.10
C LEU A 242 2.97 0.02 17.27
N ARG A 243 1.72 -0.42 17.27
CA ARG A 243 0.62 0.29 16.59
C ARG A 243 0.19 1.55 17.32
N GLU A 244 0.03 1.47 18.64
CA GLU A 244 -0.40 2.60 19.47
C GLU A 244 0.60 3.75 19.45
N HIS A 245 1.90 3.45 19.45
CA HIS A 245 2.98 4.43 19.47
C HIS A 245 3.56 4.72 18.08
N TYR A 246 2.92 4.23 17.01
CA TYR A 246 3.39 4.49 15.65
C TYR A 246 3.29 5.98 15.32
N ARG A 247 4.40 6.56 14.86
CA ARG A 247 4.44 7.94 14.39
C ARG A 247 3.61 8.07 13.13
N LEU A 248 2.54 8.88 13.17
CA LEU A 248 1.74 9.17 11.99
C LEU A 248 2.61 9.80 10.90
N ARG A 249 2.41 9.33 9.67
CA ARG A 249 3.12 9.84 8.49
C ARG A 249 2.22 10.78 7.68
N HIS A 250 2.86 11.58 6.83
CA HIS A 250 2.16 12.34 5.80
C HIS A 250 1.63 11.42 4.70
N GLN A 251 0.66 11.89 3.94
CA GLN A 251 0.23 11.23 2.71
C GLN A 251 1.03 11.78 1.52
N ILE A 252 1.09 11.00 0.44
CA ILE A 252 1.74 11.44 -0.79
C ILE A 252 1.05 12.67 -1.40
N SER A 253 -0.25 12.86 -1.13
CA SER A 253 -1.02 14.04 -1.50
C SER A 253 -0.60 15.32 -0.79
N ASP A 254 0.07 15.23 0.36
CA ASP A 254 0.55 16.38 1.12
C ASP A 254 1.90 16.88 0.61
N LEU A 255 2.53 16.08 -0.25
CA LEU A 255 3.84 16.36 -0.78
C LEU A 255 3.77 17.43 -1.87
N ARG A 256 4.66 18.43 -1.78
CA ARG A 256 4.96 19.38 -2.85
C ARG A 256 6.33 19.08 -3.42
N VAL A 257 6.40 18.85 -4.72
CA VAL A 257 7.64 18.54 -5.43
C VAL A 257 8.03 19.70 -6.33
N THR A 258 9.26 20.17 -6.18
CA THR A 258 9.85 21.20 -7.06
C THR A 258 10.88 20.53 -7.97
N LEU A 259 10.75 20.75 -9.27
CA LEU A 259 11.68 20.28 -10.29
C LEU A 259 12.63 21.44 -10.65
N SER A 260 13.93 21.14 -10.80
CA SER A 260 14.95 22.13 -11.21
C SER A 260 14.78 22.58 -12.67
N GLU A 261 14.19 21.74 -13.49
CA GLU A 261 13.94 21.98 -14.91
C GLU A 261 12.55 21.49 -15.29
N PRO A 262 11.89 22.08 -16.33
CA PRO A 262 10.60 21.59 -16.80
C PRO A 262 10.67 20.15 -17.31
N ARG A 263 10.00 19.22 -16.63
CA ARG A 263 9.93 17.79 -16.95
C ARG A 263 8.47 17.33 -16.95
N PRO A 264 7.71 17.58 -18.05
CA PRO A 264 6.30 17.22 -18.14
C PRO A 264 6.03 15.74 -17.87
N ASP A 265 6.97 14.87 -18.25
CA ASP A 265 6.91 13.42 -18.00
C ASP A 265 7.00 13.06 -16.52
N LEU A 266 7.84 13.76 -15.74
CA LEU A 266 7.90 13.58 -14.28
C LEU A 266 6.67 14.18 -13.60
N VAL A 267 6.20 15.33 -14.04
CA VAL A 267 4.94 15.93 -13.57
C VAL A 267 3.79 14.95 -13.74
N GLN A 268 3.68 14.33 -14.91
CA GLN A 268 2.62 13.36 -15.21
C GLN A 268 2.69 12.15 -14.27
N ILE A 269 3.85 11.53 -14.09
CA ILE A 269 3.97 10.31 -13.28
C ILE A 269 3.80 10.58 -11.78
N LEU A 270 4.33 11.68 -11.27
CA LEU A 270 4.18 12.07 -9.86
C LEU A 270 2.72 12.43 -9.54
N THR A 271 2.04 13.15 -10.44
CA THR A 271 0.61 13.43 -10.31
C THR A 271 -0.22 12.16 -10.36
N ALA A 272 0.09 11.23 -11.27
CA ALA A 272 -0.57 9.92 -11.36
C ALA A 272 -0.38 9.09 -10.07
N ALA A 273 0.78 9.19 -9.42
CA ALA A 273 1.05 8.56 -8.14
C ALA A 273 0.29 9.22 -6.96
N GLY A 274 -0.28 10.41 -7.17
CA GLY A 274 -1.06 11.12 -6.16
C GLY A 274 -0.30 12.21 -5.41
N VAL A 275 0.86 12.66 -5.89
CA VAL A 275 1.56 13.84 -5.35
C VAL A 275 0.66 15.06 -5.50
N GLY A 276 0.48 15.84 -4.42
CA GLY A 276 -0.47 16.94 -4.39
C GLY A 276 -0.11 18.10 -5.29
N HIS A 277 1.15 18.49 -5.31
CA HIS A 277 1.63 19.60 -6.16
C HIS A 277 3.01 19.29 -6.75
N VAL A 278 3.17 19.46 -8.06
CA VAL A 278 4.44 19.33 -8.77
C VAL A 278 4.67 20.61 -9.58
N HIS A 279 5.79 21.29 -9.34
CA HIS A 279 6.14 22.57 -9.96
C HIS A 279 7.48 22.50 -10.70
#